data_fe45a544d693fd68684484d45a19a0b7
#
_entry.id   fe45a544d693fd68684484d45a19a0b7
#
_cell.length_a   1.000
_cell.length_b   1.000
_cell.length_c   1.000
_cell.angle_alpha   90.00
_cell.angle_beta   90.00
_cell.angle_gamma   90.00
#
_symmetry.space_group_name_H-M   'P 1'
#
loop_
_entity.id
_entity.type
_entity.pdbx_description
1 polymer ?
#
loop_
_entity_poly.entity_id
_entity_poly.type
_entity_poly.pdbx_seq_one_letter_code
_entity_poly.pdbx_strand_id
1 'polypeptide(L)'
;MSAPMPRTSALSRLLTGAVVAVGTALTATALLVPLPAAAGPAMREVQVRGLPTGDGRAADVADRVLSGGVLRAEESIAVGDVRLTMRGDGDLVLTRASAVVWRTATTTPGAHAAVTPAGDLQVVTGGDVLWSAGAASPGARLVVKDHARIYLISTAGASVWSTPTPATPKVPAVVTLPLPAPLPRPQLPGTGGTRPDSEGERVHRTVLRDRPAYADPAGDAAVAARAARASGRTADAALLEKAAGRGTARWLGPTDDTARVRAYAQAAVAARATPVFVTYAIPDRDCGSHSAGGIATPEGYRAWVDAVAAGLAGSRAVVVVEPDALLHLERCGDGSERLDLLRYSVGAYVGAGAEVYLDAASSNSFGWSTRHLTDIAQRLRAAGVDRAAGFAVNTSNFQTSAHEVAYGTYVSTLLGGAAFVVDTSRNGNGPLAGPTGTVWCNPEGRALGHPPRATGAGPHVADLWLKTPGRSDGTCNGGPAAGRFWESYLLGLSARAGW
;
A
#
# COMPACT_ATOMS: atom_id res chain seq x y z
N MET A 1 -6.43 -29.66 -68.06
CA MET A 1 -5.07 -29.76 -68.61
C MET A 1 -4.15 -29.48 -67.43
N SER A 2 -3.85 -30.47 -66.69
CA SER A 2 -2.66 -31.32 -66.66
C SER A 2 -1.53 -30.69 -65.86
N ALA A 3 -1.34 -31.26 -64.72
CA ALA A 3 -0.17 -31.23 -63.82
C ALA A 3 1.08 -31.77 -64.61
N PRO A 4 2.31 -32.01 -64.07
CA PRO A 4 2.63 -32.31 -62.65
C PRO A 4 3.99 -31.79 -62.13
N MET A 5 4.29 -32.19 -60.90
CA MET A 5 5.59 -32.24 -60.21
C MET A 5 6.64 -33.14 -60.95
N PRO A 6 7.94 -33.04 -60.51
CA PRO A 6 8.40 -34.19 -59.75
C PRO A 6 9.33 -33.94 -58.55
N ARG A 7 9.33 -34.97 -57.70
CA ARG A 7 10.24 -35.26 -56.54
C ARG A 7 11.57 -35.88 -57.08
N THR A 8 12.66 -35.72 -56.30
CA THR A 8 13.70 -36.73 -56.00
C THR A 8 14.48 -36.27 -54.76
N SER A 9 14.53 -36.91 -53.65
CA SER A 9 15.05 -38.19 -53.10
C SER A 9 16.56 -38.37 -53.27
N ALA A 10 17.28 -38.46 -52.19
CA ALA A 10 17.95 -39.60 -51.58
C ALA A 10 19.40 -39.45 -51.17
N LEU A 11 19.70 -39.81 -49.97
CA LEU A 11 20.65 -40.82 -49.46
C LEU A 11 22.18 -40.50 -49.40
N SER A 12 22.69 -40.43 -48.19
CA SER A 12 23.48 -41.42 -47.46
C SER A 12 24.98 -41.52 -47.77
N ARG A 13 25.84 -41.42 -46.75
CA ARG A 13 26.77 -42.44 -46.24
C ARG A 13 27.73 -41.91 -45.20
N LEU A 14 27.64 -42.48 -44.05
CA LEU A 14 28.62 -43.07 -43.15
C LEU A 14 30.10 -43.01 -43.58
N LEU A 15 30.97 -42.59 -42.68
CA LEU A 15 32.31 -43.15 -42.53
C LEU A 15 32.67 -43.08 -41.00
N THR A 16 32.87 -44.28 -40.51
CA THR A 16 33.43 -44.69 -39.20
C THR A 16 34.96 -44.40 -39.19
N GLY A 17 35.42 -43.94 -38.04
CA GLY A 17 36.84 -43.88 -37.70
C GLY A 17 36.99 -43.98 -36.15
N ALA A 18 37.26 -45.19 -35.69
CA ALA A 18 37.63 -45.48 -34.33
C ALA A 18 39.10 -45.12 -34.06
N VAL A 19 39.41 -44.39 -33.05
CA VAL A 19 40.75 -44.32 -32.45
C VAL A 19 40.58 -44.61 -30.95
N VAL A 20 41.16 -45.77 -30.57
CA VAL A 20 41.36 -46.21 -29.20
C VAL A 20 42.56 -45.45 -28.65
N ALA A 21 42.38 -44.74 -27.55
CA ALA A 21 43.48 -44.32 -26.69
C ALA A 21 43.12 -44.61 -25.21
N VAL A 22 43.90 -45.51 -24.65
CA VAL A 22 43.95 -45.90 -23.27
C VAL A 22 44.55 -44.74 -22.47
N GLY A 23 43.84 -44.23 -21.46
CA GLY A 23 44.35 -43.20 -20.58
C GLY A 23 43.71 -43.32 -19.18
N THR A 24 44.51 -43.72 -18.28
CA THR A 24 44.37 -43.95 -16.84
C THR A 24 43.40 -43.04 -16.11
N ALA A 25 42.45 -43.64 -15.41
CA ALA A 25 41.55 -42.99 -14.42
C ALA A 25 42.33 -42.45 -13.24
N LEU A 26 42.33 -41.15 -13.06
CA LEU A 26 42.59 -40.50 -11.76
C LEU A 26 41.25 -40.03 -11.22
N THR A 27 40.73 -40.74 -10.22
CA THR A 27 39.56 -40.32 -9.43
C THR A 27 39.98 -39.17 -8.52
N ALA A 28 39.66 -37.94 -8.93
CA ALA A 28 39.67 -36.80 -8.02
C ALA A 28 38.29 -36.71 -7.35
N THR A 29 38.22 -37.16 -6.13
CA THR A 29 37.08 -36.94 -5.23
C THR A 29 37.07 -35.47 -4.87
N ALA A 30 36.28 -34.67 -5.58
CA ALA A 30 36.00 -33.29 -5.17
C ALA A 30 35.07 -33.34 -3.97
N LEU A 31 35.62 -33.08 -2.77
CA LEU A 31 34.81 -32.69 -1.63
C LEU A 31 34.12 -31.36 -1.95
N LEU A 32 32.84 -31.42 -2.21
CA LEU A 32 31.96 -30.24 -2.16
C LEU A 32 31.83 -29.84 -0.70
N VAL A 33 32.62 -28.88 -0.27
CA VAL A 33 32.38 -28.13 0.94
C VAL A 33 31.23 -27.17 0.64
N PRO A 34 30.08 -27.25 1.28
CA PRO A 34 29.04 -26.25 1.11
C PRO A 34 29.55 -24.92 1.65
N LEU A 35 29.61 -23.90 0.78
CA LEU A 35 29.77 -22.52 1.20
C LEU A 35 28.62 -22.18 2.17
N PRO A 36 28.91 -21.60 3.34
CA PRO A 36 27.86 -21.14 4.21
C PRO A 36 27.05 -20.06 3.48
N ALA A 37 25.73 -20.24 3.40
CA ALA A 37 24.82 -19.19 3.00
C ALA A 37 25.12 -17.98 3.88
N ALA A 38 25.33 -16.81 3.24
CA ALA A 38 25.46 -15.55 3.95
C ALA A 38 24.17 -15.31 4.73
N ALA A 39 24.20 -15.61 6.02
CA ALA A 39 23.18 -15.19 6.94
C ALA A 39 23.18 -13.65 6.94
N GLY A 40 22.07 -13.05 6.58
CA GLY A 40 21.84 -11.64 6.82
C GLY A 40 22.11 -11.31 8.30
N PRO A 41 22.39 -10.06 8.66
CA PRO A 41 22.76 -9.72 10.02
C PRO A 41 21.66 -10.18 10.98
N ALA A 42 21.97 -11.21 11.76
CA ALA A 42 21.09 -11.67 12.83
C ALA A 42 20.93 -10.53 13.84
N MET A 43 19.69 -10.16 14.12
CA MET A 43 19.39 -9.18 15.17
C MET A 43 20.03 -9.63 16.47
N ARG A 44 20.98 -8.86 16.99
CA ARG A 44 21.65 -9.14 18.24
C ARG A 44 20.74 -8.78 19.40
N GLU A 45 20.25 -9.77 20.12
CA GLU A 45 19.56 -9.55 21.39
C GLU A 45 20.61 -9.28 22.49
N VAL A 46 20.53 -8.10 23.12
CA VAL A 46 21.38 -7.75 24.25
C VAL A 46 20.79 -8.38 25.51
N GLN A 47 21.38 -9.47 25.96
CA GLN A 47 20.99 -10.09 27.25
C GLN A 47 21.53 -9.29 28.43
N VAL A 48 20.65 -8.67 29.19
CA VAL A 48 21.00 -7.97 30.43
C VAL A 48 20.67 -8.85 31.62
N ARG A 49 21.61 -8.96 32.56
CA ARG A 49 21.48 -9.79 33.79
C ARG A 49 20.26 -9.40 34.59
N GLY A 50 19.46 -10.39 34.99
CA GLY A 50 18.33 -10.19 35.91
C GLY A 50 18.79 -9.72 37.29
N LEU A 51 18.04 -8.80 37.90
CA LEU A 51 18.22 -8.39 39.28
C LEU A 51 17.57 -9.43 40.23
N PRO A 52 18.12 -9.68 41.43
CA PRO A 52 17.48 -10.52 42.44
C PRO A 52 16.18 -9.83 42.91
N THR A 53 15.08 -10.56 42.88
CA THR A 53 13.78 -10.16 43.43
C THR A 53 13.81 -10.28 44.95
N GLY A 54 13.77 -9.18 45.66
CA GLY A 54 13.32 -9.15 47.07
C GLY A 54 11.81 -9.03 47.09
N ASP A 55 11.17 -9.89 47.88
CA ASP A 55 9.77 -9.98 48.31
C ASP A 55 8.84 -10.87 47.47
N GLY A 56 8.52 -12.02 48.08
CA GLY A 56 7.67 -13.09 47.63
C GLY A 56 6.26 -12.76 47.19
N ARG A 57 6.11 -12.31 45.94
CA ARG A 57 4.87 -12.39 45.16
C ARG A 57 5.17 -13.01 43.80
N ALA A 58 4.19 -13.75 43.28
CA ALA A 58 4.27 -14.56 42.08
C ALA A 58 5.05 -13.89 40.95
N ALA A 59 5.92 -14.67 40.28
CA ALA A 59 6.86 -14.24 39.24
C ALA A 59 6.17 -13.46 38.16
N ASP A 60 6.18 -12.12 38.27
CA ASP A 60 5.88 -11.23 37.19
C ASP A 60 7.00 -11.27 36.14
N VAL A 61 6.62 -11.27 34.87
CA VAL A 61 7.48 -11.32 33.70
C VAL A 61 8.65 -10.36 33.86
N ALA A 62 9.88 -10.85 33.70
CA ALA A 62 11.11 -10.15 34.03
C ALA A 62 11.25 -8.87 33.18
N ASP A 63 11.36 -7.71 33.87
CA ASP A 63 11.77 -6.45 33.24
C ASP A 63 13.16 -6.55 32.63
N ARG A 64 13.36 -6.00 31.46
CA ARG A 64 14.69 -5.88 30.84
C ARG A 64 15.27 -4.49 31.07
N VAL A 65 16.50 -4.43 31.48
CA VAL A 65 17.19 -3.22 31.92
C VAL A 65 18.42 -2.94 31.07
N LEU A 66 18.57 -1.72 30.57
CA LEU A 66 19.78 -1.21 29.95
C LEU A 66 20.46 -0.21 30.92
N SER A 67 21.60 -0.60 31.47
CA SER A 67 22.39 0.25 32.39
C SER A 67 23.71 0.64 31.73
N GLY A 68 23.91 1.93 31.46
CA GLY A 68 25.15 2.45 30.88
C GLY A 68 25.51 1.89 29.51
N GLY A 69 24.54 1.28 28.81
CA GLY A 69 24.72 0.66 27.50
C GLY A 69 24.16 1.48 26.37
N VAL A 70 24.57 1.10 25.17
CA VAL A 70 24.15 1.71 23.90
C VAL A 70 23.33 0.68 23.14
N LEU A 71 22.18 1.09 22.61
CA LEU A 71 21.37 0.31 21.68
C LEU A 71 21.69 0.84 20.26
N ARG A 72 22.42 0.04 19.50
CA ARG A 72 22.85 0.40 18.13
C ARG A 72 21.77 0.08 17.11
N ALA A 73 21.94 0.58 15.91
CA ALA A 73 21.06 0.25 14.79
C ALA A 73 20.84 -1.27 14.67
N GLU A 74 19.57 -1.66 14.49
CA GLU A 74 19.08 -3.05 14.45
C GLU A 74 19.19 -3.83 15.77
N GLU A 75 19.61 -3.21 16.87
CA GLU A 75 19.57 -3.85 18.19
C GLU A 75 18.21 -3.60 18.88
N SER A 76 17.79 -4.55 19.71
CA SER A 76 16.51 -4.47 20.42
C SER A 76 16.55 -5.07 21.83
N ILE A 77 15.65 -4.56 22.70
CA ILE A 77 15.33 -5.12 24.02
C ILE A 77 13.91 -5.64 23.96
N ALA A 78 13.68 -6.91 24.30
CA ALA A 78 12.37 -7.54 24.25
C ALA A 78 11.92 -8.03 25.64
N VAL A 79 10.62 -7.83 25.94
CA VAL A 79 9.92 -8.32 27.13
C VAL A 79 8.55 -8.82 26.70
N GLY A 80 8.36 -10.14 26.64
CA GLY A 80 7.14 -10.73 26.12
C GLY A 80 6.89 -10.31 24.66
N ASP A 81 5.73 -9.73 24.40
CA ASP A 81 5.32 -9.20 23.09
C ASP A 81 5.75 -7.73 22.86
N VAL A 82 6.45 -7.14 23.83
CA VAL A 82 6.96 -5.76 23.76
C VAL A 82 8.41 -5.74 23.30
N ARG A 83 8.74 -4.84 22.39
CA ARG A 83 10.11 -4.70 21.87
C ARG A 83 10.47 -3.22 21.69
N LEU A 84 11.58 -2.81 22.25
CA LEU A 84 12.24 -1.53 21.99
C LEU A 84 13.37 -1.77 20.98
N THR A 85 13.31 -1.16 19.83
CA THR A 85 14.26 -1.35 18.73
C THR A 85 14.86 -0.01 18.31
N MET A 86 16.18 0.06 18.20
CA MET A 86 16.86 1.11 17.47
C MET A 86 16.93 0.69 16.00
N ARG A 87 16.17 1.34 15.15
CA ARG A 87 16.04 0.97 13.74
C ARG A 87 17.23 1.49 12.92
N GLY A 88 17.50 0.84 11.78
CA GLY A 88 18.56 1.26 10.85
C GLY A 88 18.32 2.64 10.22
N ASP A 89 17.07 3.10 10.16
CA ASP A 89 16.70 4.44 9.72
C ASP A 89 16.97 5.54 10.76
N GLY A 90 17.41 5.15 11.96
CA GLY A 90 17.77 6.06 13.06
C GLY A 90 16.64 6.37 14.02
N ASP A 91 15.51 5.63 13.98
CA ASP A 91 14.38 5.81 14.89
C ASP A 91 14.42 4.81 16.05
N LEU A 92 14.21 5.29 17.27
CA LEU A 92 14.02 4.42 18.43
C LEU A 92 12.53 4.16 18.60
N VAL A 93 12.12 2.91 18.44
CA VAL A 93 10.71 2.50 18.34
C VAL A 93 10.35 1.47 19.41
N LEU A 94 9.27 1.71 20.15
CA LEU A 94 8.66 0.74 21.03
C LEU A 94 7.44 0.12 20.35
N THR A 95 7.43 -1.21 20.25
CA THR A 95 6.31 -1.96 19.69
C THR A 95 5.72 -2.91 20.72
N ARG A 96 4.42 -3.23 20.57
CA ARG A 96 3.74 -4.33 21.26
C ARG A 96 3.02 -5.18 20.22
N ALA A 97 3.24 -6.48 20.20
CA ALA A 97 2.69 -7.38 19.18
C ALA A 97 2.87 -6.81 17.77
N SER A 98 4.04 -6.22 17.50
CA SER A 98 4.44 -5.51 16.25
C SER A 98 3.74 -4.16 15.99
N ALA A 99 2.77 -3.72 16.78
CA ALA A 99 2.21 -2.40 16.68
C ALA A 99 3.13 -1.36 17.33
N VAL A 100 3.41 -0.25 16.65
CA VAL A 100 4.17 0.86 17.23
C VAL A 100 3.31 1.56 18.28
N VAL A 101 3.78 1.58 19.53
CA VAL A 101 3.11 2.24 20.65
C VAL A 101 3.78 3.55 21.03
N TRP A 102 5.06 3.71 20.67
CA TRP A 102 5.81 4.95 20.86
C TRP A 102 7.05 4.96 19.96
N ARG A 103 7.53 6.15 19.59
CA ARG A 103 8.75 6.34 18.81
C ARG A 103 9.34 7.74 19.02
N THR A 104 10.63 7.89 18.75
CA THR A 104 11.32 9.20 18.76
C THR A 104 11.08 10.01 17.50
N ALA A 105 10.70 9.35 16.40
CA ALA A 105 10.56 9.93 15.07
C ALA A 105 11.86 10.59 14.54
N THR A 106 13.01 10.09 14.97
CA THR A 106 14.31 10.44 14.41
C THR A 106 14.55 9.66 13.09
N THR A 107 15.30 10.23 12.15
CA THR A 107 15.44 9.68 10.79
C THR A 107 16.86 9.74 10.25
N THR A 108 17.87 9.65 11.13
CA THR A 108 19.28 9.75 10.74
C THR A 108 19.92 8.35 10.80
N PRO A 109 20.20 7.70 9.65
CA PRO A 109 20.86 6.39 9.62
C PRO A 109 22.20 6.42 10.38
N GLY A 110 22.48 5.33 11.11
CA GLY A 110 23.68 5.22 11.94
C GLY A 110 23.56 5.84 13.33
N ALA A 111 22.42 6.46 13.66
CA ALA A 111 22.13 6.88 15.02
C ALA A 111 22.01 5.68 15.97
N HIS A 112 22.24 5.93 17.27
CA HIS A 112 22.08 4.94 18.33
C HIS A 112 21.41 5.56 19.55
N ALA A 113 20.74 4.75 20.34
CA ALA A 113 20.17 5.21 21.60
C ALA A 113 21.12 4.89 22.78
N ALA A 114 21.25 5.81 23.73
CA ALA A 114 22.08 5.64 24.89
C ALA A 114 21.44 6.26 26.13
N VAL A 115 21.67 5.64 27.29
CA VAL A 115 21.44 6.30 28.57
C VAL A 115 22.76 6.95 28.97
N THR A 116 22.76 8.28 29.01
CA THR A 116 23.96 9.07 29.29
C THR A 116 24.40 8.95 30.75
N PRO A 117 25.65 9.30 31.11
CA PRO A 117 26.07 9.37 32.51
C PRO A 117 25.22 10.32 33.38
N ALA A 118 24.64 11.35 32.75
CA ALA A 118 23.69 12.26 33.40
C ALA A 118 22.31 11.63 33.63
N GLY A 119 22.07 10.41 33.15
CA GLY A 119 20.82 9.67 33.31
C GLY A 119 19.71 10.02 32.37
N ASP A 120 20.05 10.63 31.23
CA ASP A 120 19.10 10.93 30.16
C ASP A 120 19.14 9.87 29.07
N LEU A 121 17.96 9.49 28.52
CA LEU A 121 17.88 8.68 27.31
C LEU A 121 17.95 9.59 26.09
N GLN A 122 18.93 9.35 25.25
CA GLN A 122 19.15 10.14 24.05
C GLN A 122 19.27 9.25 22.81
N VAL A 123 18.84 9.75 21.65
CA VAL A 123 19.22 9.24 20.33
C VAL A 123 20.26 10.19 19.75
N VAL A 124 21.44 9.66 19.42
CA VAL A 124 22.59 10.45 19.03
C VAL A 124 23.29 9.89 17.78
N THR A 125 23.95 10.76 17.02
CA THR A 125 24.82 10.38 15.89
C THR A 125 25.99 11.36 15.78
N GLY A 126 27.21 10.88 15.57
CA GLY A 126 28.39 11.72 15.36
C GLY A 126 28.67 12.76 16.45
N GLY A 127 28.07 12.63 17.64
CA GLY A 127 28.16 13.62 18.73
C GLY A 127 26.95 14.54 18.85
N ASP A 128 26.06 14.56 17.85
CA ASP A 128 24.85 15.37 17.87
C ASP A 128 23.68 14.62 18.54
N VAL A 129 22.91 15.34 19.38
CA VAL A 129 21.69 14.81 20.01
C VAL A 129 20.50 15.07 19.08
N LEU A 130 19.93 13.97 18.56
CA LEU A 130 18.78 14.02 17.66
C LEU A 130 17.45 14.06 18.44
N TRP A 131 17.43 13.40 19.60
CA TRP A 131 16.28 13.36 20.52
C TRP A 131 16.78 13.11 21.93
N SER A 132 16.06 13.65 22.91
CA SER A 132 16.34 13.52 24.36
C SER A 132 15.04 13.37 25.12
N ALA A 133 15.04 12.49 26.12
CA ALA A 133 13.96 12.38 27.09
C ALA A 133 13.90 13.59 28.05
N GLY A 134 14.97 14.37 28.14
CA GLY A 134 15.09 15.52 29.02
C GLY A 134 15.22 15.14 30.50
N ALA A 135 15.61 13.92 30.81
CA ALA A 135 15.80 13.46 32.17
C ALA A 135 17.19 13.84 32.69
N ALA A 136 17.28 14.17 33.98
CA ALA A 136 18.54 14.47 34.66
C ALA A 136 18.60 13.70 35.97
N SER A 137 19.06 12.44 35.90
CA SER A 137 19.20 11.57 37.07
C SER A 137 20.44 10.68 36.91
N PRO A 138 21.63 11.14 37.35
CA PRO A 138 22.88 10.39 37.21
C PRO A 138 22.74 8.95 37.71
N GLY A 139 23.19 7.99 36.87
CA GLY A 139 23.08 6.56 37.17
C GLY A 139 21.70 5.95 36.95
N ALA A 140 20.74 6.69 36.36
CA ALA A 140 19.47 6.12 35.94
C ALA A 140 19.67 5.00 34.92
N ARG A 141 18.73 4.07 34.92
CA ARG A 141 18.69 2.91 34.00
C ARG A 141 17.39 2.92 33.19
N LEU A 142 17.46 2.50 31.94
CA LEU A 142 16.34 2.27 31.09
C LEU A 142 15.70 0.91 31.43
N VAL A 143 14.39 0.90 31.61
CA VAL A 143 13.60 -0.30 31.89
C VAL A 143 12.46 -0.40 30.91
N VAL A 144 12.40 -1.53 30.18
CA VAL A 144 11.27 -1.87 29.29
C VAL A 144 10.32 -2.79 30.03
N LYS A 145 9.03 -2.46 30.05
CA LYS A 145 7.96 -3.18 30.74
C LYS A 145 7.05 -3.92 29.75
N ASP A 146 6.49 -5.04 30.18
CA ASP A 146 5.54 -5.88 29.45
C ASP A 146 4.21 -5.18 29.10
N HIS A 147 3.86 -4.11 29.79
CA HIS A 147 2.71 -3.27 29.46
C HIS A 147 3.01 -2.15 28.45
N ALA A 148 4.06 -2.35 27.63
CA ALA A 148 4.45 -1.48 26.52
C ALA A 148 4.80 -0.05 26.95
N ARG A 149 5.59 0.09 28.01
CA ARG A 149 6.18 1.35 28.45
C ARG A 149 7.67 1.23 28.71
N ILE A 150 8.37 2.33 28.51
CA ILE A 150 9.76 2.51 28.87
C ILE A 150 9.82 3.48 30.04
N TYR A 151 10.71 3.21 30.98
CA TYR A 151 10.98 4.05 32.14
C TYR A 151 12.47 4.34 32.25
N LEU A 152 12.82 5.56 32.65
CA LEU A 152 14.10 5.84 33.26
C LEU A 152 13.91 5.78 34.77
N ILE A 153 14.60 4.86 35.41
CA ILE A 153 14.52 4.61 36.84
C ILE A 153 15.82 5.09 37.50
N SER A 154 15.70 5.99 38.47
CA SER A 154 16.84 6.51 39.25
C SER A 154 17.50 5.40 40.09
N THR A 155 18.69 5.69 40.64
CA THR A 155 19.38 4.81 41.61
C THR A 155 18.57 4.56 42.87
N ALA A 156 17.66 5.49 43.23
CA ALA A 156 16.72 5.35 44.33
C ALA A 156 15.45 4.56 43.98
N GLY A 157 15.33 4.03 42.73
CA GLY A 157 14.16 3.25 42.30
C GLY A 157 12.97 4.08 41.82
N ALA A 158 13.04 5.42 41.83
CA ALA A 158 11.98 6.28 41.36
C ALA A 158 11.98 6.43 39.83
N SER A 159 10.78 6.46 39.20
CA SER A 159 10.65 6.80 37.78
C SER A 159 10.89 8.29 37.58
N VAL A 160 11.94 8.63 36.86
CA VAL A 160 12.30 10.04 36.54
C VAL A 160 11.81 10.47 35.16
N TRP A 161 11.48 9.51 34.32
CA TRP A 161 10.83 9.71 33.02
C TRP A 161 10.15 8.42 32.57
N SER A 162 9.11 8.54 31.77
CA SER A 162 8.52 7.39 31.07
C SER A 162 7.84 7.81 29.76
N THR A 163 7.75 6.86 28.82
CA THR A 163 6.86 7.06 27.66
C THR A 163 5.43 7.36 28.11
N PRO A 164 4.67 8.16 27.34
CA PRO A 164 3.24 8.38 27.61
C PRO A 164 2.51 7.03 27.75
N THR A 165 1.49 6.98 28.61
CA THR A 165 0.65 5.77 28.71
C THR A 165 -0.01 5.54 27.37
N PRO A 166 0.16 4.36 26.74
CA PRO A 166 -0.65 4.02 25.58
C PRO A 166 -2.11 4.13 26.02
N ALA A 167 -2.91 4.88 25.27
CA ALA A 167 -4.34 4.91 25.53
C ALA A 167 -4.83 3.45 25.47
N THR A 168 -5.41 2.96 26.58
CA THR A 168 -6.02 1.63 26.59
C THR A 168 -7.04 1.62 25.46
N PRO A 169 -7.04 0.66 24.53
CA PRO A 169 -8.12 0.57 23.57
C PRO A 169 -9.38 0.23 24.38
N LYS A 170 -10.13 1.26 24.78
CA LYS A 170 -11.56 1.07 24.99
C LYS A 170 -12.07 0.60 23.64
N VAL A 171 -12.71 -0.57 23.60
CA VAL A 171 -13.57 -0.95 22.48
C VAL A 171 -14.40 0.31 22.18
N PRO A 172 -14.23 0.98 21.06
CA PRO A 172 -14.87 2.24 20.84
C PRO A 172 -16.36 2.01 20.63
N ALA A 173 -17.17 2.46 21.57
CA ALA A 173 -18.31 3.25 21.13
C ALA A 173 -17.73 4.25 20.12
N VAL A 174 -18.30 4.33 18.92
CA VAL A 174 -17.88 5.18 17.80
C VAL A 174 -17.15 6.42 18.32
N VAL A 175 -15.81 6.39 18.35
CA VAL A 175 -15.02 7.56 18.74
C VAL A 175 -15.05 8.47 17.54
N THR A 176 -15.95 9.43 17.57
CA THR A 176 -15.77 10.66 16.83
C THR A 176 -14.49 11.28 17.38
N LEU A 177 -13.36 11.06 16.70
CA LEU A 177 -12.15 11.83 16.95
C LEU A 177 -12.57 13.31 16.81
N PRO A 178 -12.29 14.19 17.79
CA PRO A 178 -12.41 15.60 17.52
C PRO A 178 -11.53 15.86 16.30
N LEU A 179 -12.14 16.37 15.24
CA LEU A 179 -11.40 16.91 14.11
C LEU A 179 -10.33 17.82 14.70
N PRO A 180 -9.03 17.64 14.34
CA PRO A 180 -8.03 18.62 14.73
C PRO A 180 -8.58 19.98 14.33
N ALA A 181 -8.42 20.97 15.21
CA ALA A 181 -8.89 22.32 14.95
C ALA A 181 -8.43 22.71 13.53
N PRO A 182 -9.29 23.31 12.71
CA PRO A 182 -8.93 23.68 11.36
C PRO A 182 -7.64 24.47 11.42
N LEU A 183 -6.61 23.96 10.71
CA LEU A 183 -5.35 24.69 10.57
C LEU A 183 -5.69 26.09 10.05
N PRO A 184 -5.07 27.17 10.58
CA PRO A 184 -5.30 28.50 10.05
C PRO A 184 -5.08 28.48 8.54
N ARG A 185 -6.03 29.02 7.79
CA ARG A 185 -5.96 29.09 6.32
C ARG A 185 -4.61 29.68 5.93
N PRO A 186 -3.81 29.01 5.05
CA PRO A 186 -2.63 29.64 4.52
C PRO A 186 -3.04 30.95 3.82
N GLN A 187 -2.54 32.09 4.29
CA GLN A 187 -2.68 33.34 3.56
C GLN A 187 -1.80 33.24 2.30
N LEU A 188 -2.43 33.11 1.14
CA LEU A 188 -1.74 33.26 -0.13
C LEU A 188 -1.29 34.72 -0.25
N PRO A 189 -0.06 34.99 -0.79
CA PRO A 189 0.38 36.35 -1.08
C PRO A 189 -0.62 36.98 -2.05
N GLY A 190 -1.11 38.17 -1.70
CA GLY A 190 -2.13 38.86 -2.46
C GLY A 190 -1.68 39.21 -3.88
N THR A 191 -2.36 38.68 -4.86
CA THR A 191 -2.48 39.32 -6.17
C THR A 191 -3.82 40.04 -6.18
N GLY A 192 -3.76 41.38 -6.18
CA GLY A 192 -4.94 42.24 -6.24
C GLY A 192 -5.69 42.03 -7.56
N GLY A 193 -6.84 41.39 -7.43
CA GLY A 193 -7.85 41.28 -8.47
C GLY A 193 -9.19 41.15 -7.77
N THR A 194 -10.08 42.11 -7.97
CA THR A 194 -11.44 42.11 -7.46
C THR A 194 -12.18 40.85 -7.89
N ARG A 195 -12.51 40.00 -6.91
CA ARG A 195 -13.28 38.78 -7.07
C ARG A 195 -14.77 39.12 -6.90
N PRO A 196 -15.66 38.67 -7.80
CA PRO A 196 -17.08 38.80 -7.55
C PRO A 196 -17.47 37.85 -6.41
N ASP A 197 -18.21 38.37 -5.44
CA ASP A 197 -18.78 37.62 -4.33
C ASP A 197 -19.85 36.64 -4.83
N SER A 198 -19.52 35.38 -4.92
CA SER A 198 -20.48 34.28 -4.80
C SER A 198 -19.66 33.00 -4.41
N GLU A 199 -19.49 32.75 -3.12
CA GLU A 199 -19.13 31.43 -2.61
C GLU A 199 -20.31 30.48 -2.81
N GLY A 200 -20.54 30.06 -4.05
CA GLY A 200 -21.37 28.90 -4.35
C GLY A 200 -20.61 27.66 -3.89
N GLU A 201 -21.12 26.99 -2.86
CA GLU A 201 -20.69 25.67 -2.45
C GLU A 201 -20.49 24.80 -3.71
N ARG A 202 -19.26 24.32 -3.96
CA ARG A 202 -18.99 23.46 -5.12
C ARG A 202 -19.79 22.19 -4.95
N VAL A 203 -20.85 22.05 -5.71
CA VAL A 203 -21.66 20.82 -5.74
C VAL A 203 -20.83 19.76 -6.44
N HIS A 204 -20.18 18.91 -5.66
CA HIS A 204 -19.48 17.76 -6.18
C HIS A 204 -20.47 16.72 -6.68
N ARG A 205 -20.43 16.41 -7.97
CA ARG A 205 -21.30 15.40 -8.60
C ARG A 205 -20.42 14.32 -9.24
N THR A 206 -20.84 13.08 -9.09
CA THR A 206 -20.30 11.94 -9.82
C THR A 206 -21.38 11.31 -10.68
N VAL A 207 -20.98 10.76 -11.83
CA VAL A 207 -21.87 10.00 -12.73
C VAL A 207 -22.48 8.77 -12.04
N LEU A 208 -21.89 8.30 -10.94
CA LEU A 208 -22.36 7.17 -10.14
C LEU A 208 -23.67 7.46 -9.39
N ARG A 209 -24.09 8.71 -9.26
CA ARG A 209 -25.41 9.07 -8.71
C ARG A 209 -26.55 8.64 -9.63
N ASP A 210 -26.31 8.73 -10.93
CA ASP A 210 -27.32 8.44 -11.93
C ASP A 210 -27.36 6.97 -12.33
N ARG A 211 -26.20 6.30 -12.28
CA ARG A 211 -26.00 4.91 -12.70
C ARG A 211 -25.00 4.22 -11.80
N PRO A 212 -25.31 3.03 -11.27
CA PRO A 212 -24.38 2.28 -10.44
C PRO A 212 -23.15 1.84 -11.23
N ALA A 213 -22.05 1.52 -10.55
CA ALA A 213 -20.90 0.90 -11.17
C ALA A 213 -21.26 -0.44 -11.82
N TYR A 214 -20.70 -0.73 -12.99
CA TYR A 214 -21.03 -1.93 -13.77
C TYR A 214 -20.53 -3.21 -13.11
N ALA A 215 -21.48 -4.12 -12.82
CA ALA A 215 -21.21 -5.48 -12.39
C ALA A 215 -21.12 -6.38 -13.63
N ASP A 216 -19.89 -6.76 -14.01
CA ASP A 216 -19.65 -7.57 -15.20
C ASP A 216 -20.10 -9.02 -14.99
N PRO A 217 -21.09 -9.54 -15.74
CA PRO A 217 -21.51 -10.93 -15.62
C PRO A 217 -20.44 -11.93 -16.11
N ALA A 218 -19.42 -11.47 -16.85
CA ALA A 218 -18.27 -12.27 -17.23
C ALA A 218 -17.07 -12.10 -16.27
N GLY A 219 -17.22 -11.29 -15.21
CA GLY A 219 -16.18 -11.09 -14.20
C GLY A 219 -15.87 -12.34 -13.38
N ASP A 220 -14.66 -12.43 -12.83
CA ASP A 220 -14.15 -13.60 -12.12
C ASP A 220 -15.12 -14.11 -11.03
N ALA A 221 -15.64 -13.21 -10.19
CA ALA A 221 -16.55 -13.55 -9.12
C ALA A 221 -17.89 -14.14 -9.66
N ALA A 222 -18.42 -13.57 -10.74
CA ALA A 222 -19.67 -14.05 -11.34
C ALA A 222 -19.48 -15.42 -12.03
N VAL A 223 -18.34 -15.64 -12.68
CA VAL A 223 -18.00 -16.95 -13.27
C VAL A 223 -17.84 -18.00 -12.17
N ALA A 224 -17.10 -17.68 -11.10
CA ALA A 224 -16.88 -18.57 -9.97
C ALA A 224 -18.20 -18.90 -9.23
N ALA A 225 -19.08 -17.91 -9.03
CA ALA A 225 -20.38 -18.13 -8.40
C ALA A 225 -21.26 -19.11 -9.19
N ARG A 226 -21.32 -18.95 -10.52
CA ARG A 226 -22.06 -19.89 -11.39
C ARG A 226 -21.45 -21.28 -11.35
N ALA A 227 -20.12 -21.41 -11.39
CA ALA A 227 -19.43 -22.69 -11.31
C ALA A 227 -19.67 -23.39 -9.96
N ALA A 228 -19.59 -22.63 -8.86
CA ALA A 228 -19.90 -23.14 -7.52
C ALA A 228 -21.34 -23.65 -7.42
N ARG A 229 -22.32 -22.91 -7.94
CA ARG A 229 -23.73 -23.31 -7.97
C ARG A 229 -23.93 -24.58 -8.80
N ALA A 230 -23.33 -24.65 -9.99
CA ALA A 230 -23.42 -25.81 -10.87
C ALA A 230 -22.82 -27.08 -10.27
N SER A 231 -21.83 -26.94 -9.39
CA SER A 231 -21.19 -28.06 -8.67
C SER A 231 -21.81 -28.35 -7.28
N GLY A 232 -22.95 -27.75 -6.95
CA GLY A 232 -23.64 -27.97 -5.67
C GLY A 232 -23.03 -27.25 -4.46
N ARG A 233 -21.98 -26.42 -4.62
CA ARG A 233 -21.37 -25.60 -3.58
C ARG A 233 -22.22 -24.36 -3.31
N THR A 234 -23.45 -24.55 -2.83
CA THR A 234 -24.42 -23.45 -2.70
C THR A 234 -24.03 -22.38 -1.70
N ALA A 235 -23.37 -22.75 -0.60
CA ALA A 235 -22.85 -21.80 0.40
C ALA A 235 -21.73 -20.91 -0.20
N ASP A 236 -20.78 -21.52 -0.92
CA ASP A 236 -19.73 -20.78 -1.61
C ASP A 236 -20.30 -19.87 -2.70
N ALA A 237 -21.27 -20.36 -3.46
CA ALA A 237 -21.96 -19.57 -4.48
C ALA A 237 -22.58 -18.31 -3.88
N ALA A 238 -23.26 -18.42 -2.73
CA ALA A 238 -23.86 -17.27 -2.03
C ALA A 238 -22.80 -16.26 -1.57
N LEU A 239 -21.63 -16.71 -1.09
CA LEU A 239 -20.52 -15.81 -0.72
C LEU A 239 -19.92 -15.12 -1.95
N LEU A 240 -19.72 -15.86 -3.06
CA LEU A 240 -19.18 -15.29 -4.30
C LEU A 240 -20.14 -14.27 -4.91
N GLU A 241 -21.45 -14.50 -4.80
CA GLU A 241 -22.51 -13.61 -5.28
C GLU A 241 -22.51 -12.24 -4.57
N LYS A 242 -22.01 -12.15 -3.32
CA LYS A 242 -21.82 -10.86 -2.64
C LYS A 242 -20.92 -9.93 -3.47
N ALA A 243 -19.86 -10.45 -4.06
CA ALA A 243 -18.98 -9.69 -4.93
C ALA A 243 -19.47 -9.61 -6.38
N ALA A 244 -20.01 -10.72 -6.93
CA ALA A 244 -20.45 -10.83 -8.32
C ALA A 244 -21.53 -9.81 -8.72
N GLY A 245 -22.42 -9.47 -7.78
CA GLY A 245 -23.50 -8.50 -8.00
C GLY A 245 -23.09 -7.03 -7.82
N ARG A 246 -21.81 -6.76 -7.59
CA ARG A 246 -21.30 -5.40 -7.35
C ARG A 246 -20.36 -4.97 -8.47
N GLY A 247 -20.44 -3.69 -8.82
CA GLY A 247 -19.55 -3.12 -9.81
C GLY A 247 -18.11 -3.07 -9.30
N THR A 248 -17.17 -3.56 -10.12
CA THR A 248 -15.73 -3.48 -9.83
C THR A 248 -15.02 -2.82 -11.00
N ALA A 249 -13.93 -2.12 -10.72
CA ALA A 249 -13.13 -1.54 -11.78
C ALA A 249 -12.46 -2.63 -12.65
N ARG A 250 -12.47 -2.41 -13.96
CA ARG A 250 -11.65 -3.16 -14.90
C ARG A 250 -10.28 -2.53 -14.99
N TRP A 251 -9.25 -3.28 -14.65
CA TRP A 251 -7.85 -2.84 -14.81
C TRP A 251 -7.42 -3.00 -16.26
N LEU A 252 -6.84 -1.92 -16.80
CA LEU A 252 -6.30 -1.85 -18.15
C LEU A 252 -4.77 -1.88 -18.09
N GLY A 253 -4.19 -2.82 -18.78
CA GLY A 253 -2.75 -2.97 -18.92
C GLY A 253 -2.28 -2.78 -20.38
N PRO A 254 -0.98 -3.00 -20.67
CA PRO A 254 -0.38 -2.77 -21.97
C PRO A 254 -1.04 -3.51 -23.15
N THR A 255 -1.76 -4.59 -22.87
CA THR A 255 -2.42 -5.41 -23.91
C THR A 255 -3.87 -5.01 -24.21
N ASP A 256 -4.43 -4.03 -23.47
CA ASP A 256 -5.76 -3.52 -23.74
C ASP A 256 -5.72 -2.49 -24.85
N ASP A 257 -6.63 -2.65 -25.81
CA ASP A 257 -6.78 -1.81 -26.97
C ASP A 257 -8.14 -1.11 -27.04
N THR A 258 -8.33 -0.24 -28.02
CA THR A 258 -9.59 0.48 -28.25
C THR A 258 -10.80 -0.46 -28.32
N ALA A 259 -10.68 -1.61 -28.98
CA ALA A 259 -11.80 -2.52 -29.18
C ALA A 259 -12.24 -3.18 -27.86
N ARG A 260 -11.30 -3.61 -27.05
CA ARG A 260 -11.57 -4.25 -25.73
C ARG A 260 -12.17 -3.24 -24.74
N VAL A 261 -11.63 -2.02 -24.68
CA VAL A 261 -12.14 -0.95 -23.83
C VAL A 261 -13.55 -0.58 -24.26
N ARG A 262 -13.79 -0.37 -25.57
CA ARG A 262 -15.09 -0.05 -26.13
C ARG A 262 -16.15 -1.14 -25.87
N ALA A 263 -15.80 -2.39 -26.08
CA ALA A 263 -16.72 -3.50 -25.84
C ALA A 263 -17.21 -3.53 -24.39
N TYR A 264 -16.29 -3.37 -23.41
CA TYR A 264 -16.65 -3.32 -21.99
C TYR A 264 -17.49 -2.09 -21.65
N ALA A 265 -17.08 -0.92 -22.16
CA ALA A 265 -17.80 0.32 -21.94
C ALA A 265 -19.23 0.25 -22.52
N GLN A 266 -19.41 -0.27 -23.72
CA GLN A 266 -20.73 -0.48 -24.33
C GLN A 266 -21.60 -1.47 -23.57
N ALA A 267 -21.04 -2.58 -23.08
CA ALA A 267 -21.75 -3.54 -22.23
C ALA A 267 -22.29 -2.88 -20.96
N ALA A 268 -21.46 -2.04 -20.31
CA ALA A 268 -21.89 -1.27 -19.15
C ALA A 268 -23.03 -0.29 -19.47
N VAL A 269 -22.91 0.45 -20.57
CA VAL A 269 -23.95 1.39 -21.03
C VAL A 269 -25.24 0.66 -21.34
N ALA A 270 -25.18 -0.49 -22.03
CA ALA A 270 -26.34 -1.33 -22.32
C ALA A 270 -27.02 -1.85 -21.04
N ALA A 271 -26.24 -2.16 -20.00
CA ALA A 271 -26.73 -2.51 -18.67
C ALA A 271 -27.22 -1.30 -17.84
N ARG A 272 -27.26 -0.10 -18.39
CA ARG A 272 -27.58 1.16 -17.70
C ARG A 272 -26.68 1.41 -16.47
N ALA A 273 -25.43 0.98 -16.54
CA ALA A 273 -24.43 1.12 -15.49
C ALA A 273 -23.26 2.00 -15.97
N THR A 274 -22.42 2.42 -15.05
CA THR A 274 -21.22 3.21 -15.29
C THR A 274 -20.02 2.29 -15.38
N PRO A 275 -19.29 2.24 -16.50
CA PRO A 275 -18.04 1.50 -16.56
C PRO A 275 -16.98 2.22 -15.71
N VAL A 276 -16.29 1.45 -14.85
CA VAL A 276 -15.19 1.94 -14.02
C VAL A 276 -13.91 1.26 -14.47
N PHE A 277 -12.87 2.05 -14.72
CA PHE A 277 -11.57 1.55 -15.14
C PHE A 277 -10.47 2.03 -14.21
N VAL A 278 -9.41 1.24 -14.12
CA VAL A 278 -8.12 1.63 -13.55
C VAL A 278 -7.07 1.43 -14.64
N THR A 279 -6.38 2.49 -15.04
CA THR A 279 -5.23 2.36 -15.96
C THR A 279 -3.98 2.03 -15.18
N TYR A 280 -3.19 1.07 -15.67
CA TYR A 280 -2.00 0.60 -14.98
C TYR A 280 -0.96 0.10 -15.99
N ALA A 281 -0.40 1.05 -16.76
CA ALA A 281 0.47 0.77 -17.90
C ALA A 281 1.64 1.75 -18.06
N ILE A 282 1.81 2.70 -17.12
CA ILE A 282 2.89 3.71 -17.16
C ILE A 282 4.27 3.02 -17.21
N PRO A 283 5.26 3.58 -17.92
CA PRO A 283 6.63 3.06 -17.91
C PRO A 283 7.19 2.88 -16.49
N ASP A 284 7.99 1.84 -16.28
CA ASP A 284 8.57 1.49 -14.98
C ASP A 284 7.55 1.40 -13.84
N ARG A 285 6.35 0.89 -14.18
CA ARG A 285 5.29 0.65 -13.22
C ARG A 285 5.79 -0.22 -12.06
N ASP A 286 5.38 0.14 -10.82
CA ASP A 286 5.66 -0.59 -9.59
C ASP A 286 7.16 -0.74 -9.26
N CYS A 287 8.05 0.03 -9.90
CA CYS A 287 9.51 0.08 -9.62
C CYS A 287 10.18 -1.30 -9.53
N GLY A 288 9.76 -2.26 -10.32
CA GLY A 288 10.34 -3.61 -10.31
C GLY A 288 9.75 -4.55 -9.24
N SER A 289 8.69 -4.17 -8.54
CA SER A 289 8.02 -4.98 -7.52
C SER A 289 7.09 -6.06 -8.13
N HIS A 290 6.11 -6.56 -7.37
CA HIS A 290 5.25 -7.70 -7.76
C HIS A 290 4.42 -7.46 -9.03
N SER A 291 4.10 -6.21 -9.36
CA SER A 291 3.36 -5.79 -10.54
C SER A 291 4.22 -5.03 -11.55
N ALA A 292 5.53 -5.25 -11.52
CA ALA A 292 6.48 -4.61 -12.42
C ALA A 292 6.07 -4.73 -13.90
N GLY A 293 6.46 -3.74 -14.69
CA GLY A 293 6.17 -3.69 -16.13
C GLY A 293 5.75 -2.29 -16.57
N GLY A 294 4.70 -2.25 -17.37
CA GLY A 294 4.27 -1.05 -18.07
C GLY A 294 4.63 -1.10 -19.55
N ILE A 295 4.35 -0.03 -20.27
CA ILE A 295 4.74 0.15 -21.67
C ILE A 295 6.18 0.69 -21.68
N ALA A 296 7.01 0.16 -22.56
CA ALA A 296 8.46 0.37 -22.47
C ALA A 296 8.90 1.81 -22.75
N THR A 297 8.12 2.60 -23.49
CA THR A 297 8.51 3.97 -23.88
C THR A 297 7.38 4.99 -23.63
N PRO A 298 7.75 6.24 -23.39
CA PRO A 298 6.78 7.35 -23.22
C PRO A 298 5.87 7.53 -24.43
N GLU A 299 6.38 7.38 -25.66
CA GLU A 299 5.61 7.50 -26.90
C GLU A 299 4.62 6.36 -27.03
N GLY A 300 5.05 5.13 -26.76
CA GLY A 300 4.19 3.95 -26.73
C GLY A 300 3.07 4.09 -25.69
N TYR A 301 3.39 4.65 -24.54
CA TYR A 301 2.39 4.92 -23.50
C TYR A 301 1.36 5.95 -23.95
N ARG A 302 1.77 7.07 -24.57
CA ARG A 302 0.84 8.07 -25.12
C ARG A 302 -0.06 7.48 -26.19
N ALA A 303 0.49 6.69 -27.12
CA ALA A 303 -0.30 6.00 -28.15
C ALA A 303 -1.33 5.03 -27.52
N TRP A 304 -0.96 4.31 -26.47
CA TRP A 304 -1.87 3.45 -25.71
C TRP A 304 -2.96 4.25 -24.99
N VAL A 305 -2.61 5.38 -24.39
CA VAL A 305 -3.58 6.30 -23.75
C VAL A 305 -4.61 6.77 -24.76
N ASP A 306 -4.19 7.16 -25.97
CA ASP A 306 -5.09 7.57 -27.04
C ASP A 306 -6.02 6.43 -27.49
N ALA A 307 -5.49 5.21 -27.58
CA ALA A 307 -6.29 4.02 -27.90
C ALA A 307 -7.34 3.74 -26.83
N VAL A 308 -6.99 3.86 -25.54
CA VAL A 308 -7.93 3.75 -24.42
C VAL A 308 -8.98 4.86 -24.49
N ALA A 309 -8.56 6.12 -24.65
CA ALA A 309 -9.47 7.26 -24.74
C ALA A 309 -10.49 7.10 -25.87
N ALA A 310 -10.05 6.62 -27.04
CA ALA A 310 -10.95 6.30 -28.16
C ALA A 310 -11.95 5.19 -27.82
N GLY A 311 -11.57 4.23 -26.97
CA GLY A 311 -12.46 3.19 -26.46
C GLY A 311 -13.49 3.69 -25.45
N LEU A 312 -13.16 4.71 -24.66
CA LEU A 312 -14.04 5.32 -23.65
C LEU A 312 -15.10 6.24 -24.23
N ALA A 313 -14.89 6.77 -25.45
CA ALA A 313 -15.72 7.81 -26.02
C ALA A 313 -17.22 7.51 -25.95
N GLY A 314 -18.00 8.45 -25.39
CA GLY A 314 -19.45 8.35 -25.24
C GLY A 314 -19.97 7.47 -24.09
N SER A 315 -19.09 6.84 -23.31
CA SER A 315 -19.49 5.92 -22.23
C SER A 315 -19.78 6.60 -20.88
N ARG A 316 -19.31 7.85 -20.67
CA ARG A 316 -19.30 8.52 -19.35
C ARG A 316 -18.63 7.67 -18.28
N ALA A 317 -17.50 7.06 -18.62
CA ALA A 317 -16.75 6.18 -17.72
C ALA A 317 -16.17 6.94 -16.53
N VAL A 318 -15.93 6.22 -15.43
CA VAL A 318 -15.00 6.64 -14.36
C VAL A 318 -13.65 6.00 -14.64
N VAL A 319 -12.57 6.79 -14.57
CA VAL A 319 -11.20 6.30 -14.79
C VAL A 319 -10.30 6.74 -13.64
N VAL A 320 -9.71 5.77 -12.95
CA VAL A 320 -8.62 6.02 -11.99
C VAL A 320 -7.29 5.81 -12.69
N VAL A 321 -6.42 6.81 -12.60
CA VAL A 321 -5.18 6.88 -13.41
C VAL A 321 -3.99 6.43 -12.58
N GLU A 322 -3.33 5.38 -13.04
CA GLU A 322 -2.00 4.89 -12.69
C GLU A 322 -1.74 4.83 -11.17
N PRO A 323 -2.37 3.89 -10.44
CA PRO A 323 -2.07 3.64 -9.04
C PRO A 323 -0.57 3.58 -8.79
N ASP A 324 -0.15 4.12 -7.62
CA ASP A 324 1.23 4.18 -7.13
C ASP A 324 2.18 5.09 -7.94
N ALA A 325 1.79 5.62 -9.10
CA ALA A 325 2.67 6.43 -9.94
C ALA A 325 3.19 7.68 -9.22
N LEU A 326 2.34 8.35 -8.43
CA LEU A 326 2.73 9.51 -7.62
C LEU A 326 3.44 9.12 -6.33
N LEU A 327 3.11 7.97 -5.74
CA LEU A 327 3.80 7.42 -4.58
C LEU A 327 5.29 7.17 -4.89
N HIS A 328 5.55 6.61 -6.07
CA HIS A 328 6.89 6.22 -6.50
C HIS A 328 7.59 7.27 -7.39
N LEU A 329 7.11 8.51 -7.41
CA LEU A 329 7.58 9.56 -8.33
C LEU A 329 9.10 9.74 -8.32
N GLU A 330 9.73 9.69 -7.13
CA GLU A 330 11.17 9.89 -6.95
C GLU A 330 12.01 8.60 -7.03
N ARG A 331 11.34 7.44 -7.16
CA ARG A 331 11.99 6.13 -7.07
C ARG A 331 12.03 5.39 -8.39
N CYS A 332 11.16 5.71 -9.33
CA CYS A 332 10.97 5.00 -10.58
C CYS A 332 11.20 5.93 -11.78
N GLY A 333 12.37 5.86 -12.38
CA GLY A 333 12.69 6.61 -13.59
C GLY A 333 12.73 8.14 -13.41
N ASP A 334 12.48 8.88 -14.49
CA ASP A 334 12.40 10.35 -14.46
C ASP A 334 11.03 10.81 -13.94
N GLY A 335 11.02 11.42 -12.78
CA GLY A 335 9.81 11.95 -12.15
C GLY A 335 9.12 13.04 -12.99
N SER A 336 9.86 13.85 -13.73
CA SER A 336 9.31 14.90 -14.59
C SER A 336 8.59 14.30 -15.79
N GLU A 337 9.17 13.32 -16.46
CA GLU A 337 8.52 12.58 -17.55
C GLU A 337 7.28 11.83 -17.05
N ARG A 338 7.33 11.20 -15.88
CA ARG A 338 6.18 10.54 -15.28
C ARG A 338 5.01 11.49 -15.04
N LEU A 339 5.28 12.70 -14.53
CA LEU A 339 4.26 13.76 -14.39
C LEU A 339 3.69 14.20 -15.73
N ASP A 340 4.53 14.31 -16.77
CA ASP A 340 4.06 14.66 -18.13
C ASP A 340 3.14 13.59 -18.71
N LEU A 341 3.46 12.31 -18.48
CA LEU A 341 2.62 11.19 -18.92
C LEU A 341 1.28 11.16 -18.17
N LEU A 342 1.27 11.44 -16.87
CA LEU A 342 0.04 11.54 -16.08
C LEU A 342 -0.83 12.71 -16.57
N ARG A 343 -0.26 13.89 -16.82
CA ARG A 343 -1.00 15.04 -17.41
C ARG A 343 -1.58 14.71 -18.76
N TYR A 344 -0.82 14.01 -19.58
CA TYR A 344 -1.30 13.56 -20.89
C TYR A 344 -2.52 12.64 -20.74
N SER A 345 -2.44 11.65 -19.88
CA SER A 345 -3.52 10.69 -19.62
C SER A 345 -4.79 11.38 -19.10
N VAL A 346 -4.64 12.29 -18.12
CA VAL A 346 -5.77 13.10 -17.63
C VAL A 346 -6.42 13.87 -18.79
N GLY A 347 -5.62 14.55 -19.63
CA GLY A 347 -6.12 15.32 -20.75
C GLY A 347 -6.88 14.48 -21.77
N ALA A 348 -6.35 13.33 -22.15
CA ALA A 348 -6.95 12.42 -23.12
C ALA A 348 -8.27 11.82 -22.62
N TYR A 349 -8.31 11.35 -21.38
CA TYR A 349 -9.51 10.71 -20.81
C TYR A 349 -10.62 11.72 -20.52
N VAL A 350 -10.27 12.92 -20.02
CA VAL A 350 -11.24 14.02 -19.87
C VAL A 350 -11.78 14.44 -21.23
N GLY A 351 -10.92 14.53 -22.25
CA GLY A 351 -11.33 14.81 -23.63
C GLY A 351 -12.27 13.75 -24.22
N ALA A 352 -12.17 12.50 -23.78
CA ALA A 352 -13.08 11.41 -24.13
C ALA A 352 -14.41 11.44 -23.35
N GLY A 353 -14.61 12.40 -22.44
CA GLY A 353 -15.81 12.54 -21.60
C GLY A 353 -15.83 11.65 -20.36
N ALA A 354 -14.70 11.14 -19.92
CA ALA A 354 -14.60 10.36 -18.68
C ALA A 354 -14.50 11.26 -17.45
N GLU A 355 -14.99 10.76 -16.33
CA GLU A 355 -14.77 11.30 -14.99
C GLU A 355 -13.46 10.72 -14.44
N VAL A 356 -12.42 11.54 -14.37
CA VAL A 356 -11.03 11.12 -14.16
C VAL A 356 -10.57 11.42 -12.74
N TYR A 357 -9.93 10.44 -12.09
CA TYR A 357 -9.34 10.56 -10.76
C TYR A 357 -7.86 10.11 -10.81
N LEU A 358 -6.94 10.95 -10.33
CA LEU A 358 -5.54 10.58 -10.16
C LEU A 358 -5.36 9.79 -8.86
N ASP A 359 -4.56 8.72 -8.88
CA ASP A 359 -4.27 8.01 -7.63
C ASP A 359 -3.41 8.85 -6.69
N ALA A 360 -3.86 8.99 -5.45
CA ALA A 360 -3.18 9.72 -4.37
C ALA A 360 -2.65 8.79 -3.27
N ALA A 361 -2.45 7.51 -3.60
CA ALA A 361 -2.01 6.47 -2.69
C ALA A 361 -2.98 6.28 -1.50
N SER A 362 -2.46 6.14 -0.28
CA SER A 362 -3.25 5.93 0.93
C SER A 362 -2.57 6.57 2.14
N SER A 363 -3.33 6.77 3.20
CA SER A 363 -2.86 7.41 4.42
C SER A 363 -1.65 6.74 5.07
N ASN A 364 -1.52 5.41 4.92
CA ASN A 364 -0.38 4.66 5.46
C ASN A 364 0.84 4.62 4.53
N SER A 365 0.64 4.69 3.22
CA SER A 365 1.76 4.63 2.26
C SER A 365 2.41 6.00 2.03
N PHE A 366 1.63 7.07 2.04
CA PHE A 366 2.15 8.42 1.88
C PHE A 366 2.40 9.13 3.22
N GLY A 367 1.54 8.90 4.21
CA GLY A 367 1.66 9.42 5.58
C GLY A 367 0.81 10.65 5.88
N TRP A 368 0.76 11.01 7.17
CA TRP A 368 -0.14 12.01 7.75
C TRP A 368 0.52 13.33 8.15
N SER A 369 1.85 13.45 8.01
CA SER A 369 2.50 14.71 8.38
C SER A 369 2.09 15.83 7.41
N THR A 370 2.11 17.07 7.87
CA THR A 370 1.85 18.24 7.02
C THR A 370 2.75 18.22 5.77
N ARG A 371 4.00 17.81 5.91
CA ARG A 371 4.93 17.67 4.78
C ARG A 371 4.41 16.67 3.77
N HIS A 372 4.00 15.47 4.21
CA HIS A 372 3.49 14.42 3.32
C HIS A 372 2.19 14.85 2.62
N LEU A 373 1.25 15.44 3.36
CA LEU A 373 0.00 15.93 2.79
C LEU A 373 0.22 17.08 1.77
N THR A 374 1.16 17.97 2.05
CA THR A 374 1.54 19.04 1.11
C THR A 374 2.22 18.46 -0.12
N ASP A 375 3.12 17.50 0.03
CA ASP A 375 3.84 16.85 -1.06
C ASP A 375 2.86 16.13 -2.01
N ILE A 376 1.96 15.27 -1.51
CA ILE A 376 0.99 14.61 -2.40
C ILE A 376 0.07 15.62 -3.09
N ALA A 377 -0.35 16.69 -2.42
CA ALA A 377 -1.14 17.73 -3.07
C ALA A 377 -0.36 18.46 -4.18
N GLN A 378 0.95 18.69 -3.99
CA GLN A 378 1.82 19.26 -5.03
C GLN A 378 2.00 18.30 -6.22
N ARG A 379 2.24 17.00 -5.96
CA ARG A 379 2.34 15.97 -7.00
C ARG A 379 1.04 15.85 -7.81
N LEU A 380 -0.10 15.86 -7.15
CA LEU A 380 -1.43 15.85 -7.81
C LEU A 380 -1.63 17.07 -8.71
N ARG A 381 -1.25 18.28 -8.26
CA ARG A 381 -1.28 19.49 -9.12
C ARG A 381 -0.35 19.35 -10.31
N ALA A 382 0.89 18.91 -10.06
CA ALA A 382 1.86 18.68 -11.11
C ALA A 382 1.41 17.63 -12.12
N ALA A 383 0.61 16.65 -11.71
CA ALA A 383 0.00 15.64 -12.57
C ALA A 383 -1.31 16.07 -13.23
N GLY A 384 -1.82 17.27 -12.96
CA GLY A 384 -2.97 17.85 -13.66
C GLY A 384 -4.33 17.57 -13.00
N VAL A 385 -4.39 17.38 -11.65
CA VAL A 385 -5.64 17.17 -10.92
C VAL A 385 -6.65 18.31 -11.13
N ASP A 386 -6.19 19.52 -11.42
CA ASP A 386 -7.05 20.68 -11.69
C ASP A 386 -7.94 20.50 -12.94
N ARG A 387 -7.58 19.59 -13.84
CA ARG A 387 -8.34 19.22 -15.05
C ARG A 387 -9.15 17.95 -14.84
N ALA A 388 -8.84 17.16 -13.83
CA ALA A 388 -9.55 15.93 -13.47
C ALA A 388 -10.80 16.23 -12.64
N ALA A 389 -11.65 15.24 -12.43
CA ALA A 389 -12.74 15.30 -11.46
C ALA A 389 -12.20 15.36 -10.02
N GLY A 390 -11.01 14.76 -9.80
CA GLY A 390 -10.36 14.76 -8.51
C GLY A 390 -9.29 13.67 -8.38
N PHE A 391 -9.26 12.99 -7.23
CA PHE A 391 -8.26 11.97 -6.94
C PHE A 391 -8.88 10.75 -6.25
N ALA A 392 -8.17 9.61 -6.29
CA ALA A 392 -8.55 8.36 -5.63
C ALA A 392 -7.62 8.07 -4.46
N VAL A 393 -8.14 7.51 -3.37
CA VAL A 393 -7.35 7.07 -2.22
C VAL A 393 -7.62 5.61 -1.89
N ASN A 394 -6.69 4.97 -1.19
CA ASN A 394 -6.78 3.57 -0.77
C ASN A 394 -6.77 2.54 -1.90
N THR A 395 -6.40 2.92 -3.13
CA THR A 395 -6.41 2.00 -4.27
C THR A 395 -5.61 0.74 -3.96
N SER A 396 -6.26 -0.42 -4.04
CA SER A 396 -5.68 -1.74 -3.71
C SER A 396 -5.20 -1.89 -2.26
N ASN A 397 -5.55 -0.97 -1.35
CA ASN A 397 -5.12 -0.99 0.04
C ASN A 397 -6.26 -1.44 0.99
N PHE A 398 -6.00 -1.41 2.29
CA PHE A 398 -6.89 -1.96 3.32
C PHE A 398 -7.21 -0.96 4.44
N GLN A 399 -6.82 0.33 4.29
CA GLN A 399 -7.10 1.33 5.31
C GLN A 399 -8.61 1.51 5.51
N THR A 400 -9.03 1.78 6.74
CA THR A 400 -10.46 1.96 7.02
C THR A 400 -11.01 3.16 6.26
N SER A 401 -12.27 3.09 5.85
CA SER A 401 -12.94 4.20 5.15
C SER A 401 -12.88 5.49 5.98
N ALA A 402 -12.99 5.43 7.30
CA ALA A 402 -12.87 6.61 8.16
C ALA A 402 -11.50 7.29 8.04
N HIS A 403 -10.40 6.52 8.03
CA HIS A 403 -9.06 7.06 7.84
C HIS A 403 -8.86 7.67 6.46
N GLU A 404 -9.31 6.98 5.42
CA GLU A 404 -9.11 7.45 4.05
C GLU A 404 -10.00 8.65 3.71
N VAL A 405 -11.21 8.72 4.26
CA VAL A 405 -12.06 9.91 4.14
C VAL A 405 -11.41 11.11 4.84
N ALA A 406 -10.83 10.93 6.02
CA ALA A 406 -10.10 11.99 6.70
C ALA A 406 -8.87 12.42 5.88
N TYR A 407 -8.06 11.47 5.40
CA TYR A 407 -6.90 11.74 4.54
C TYR A 407 -7.30 12.48 3.27
N GLY A 408 -8.28 11.96 2.53
CA GLY A 408 -8.78 12.58 1.30
C GLY A 408 -9.35 13.98 1.55
N THR A 409 -10.03 14.23 2.69
CA THR A 409 -10.54 15.55 3.05
C THR A 409 -9.42 16.55 3.26
N TYR A 410 -8.32 16.16 3.93
CA TYR A 410 -7.15 17.03 4.07
C TYR A 410 -6.51 17.36 2.72
N VAL A 411 -6.27 16.35 1.90
CA VAL A 411 -5.70 16.54 0.54
C VAL A 411 -6.64 17.41 -0.30
N SER A 412 -7.94 17.16 -0.26
CA SER A 412 -8.98 17.98 -0.93
C SER A 412 -8.90 19.45 -0.49
N THR A 413 -8.79 19.72 0.80
CA THR A 413 -8.65 21.09 1.33
C THR A 413 -7.42 21.77 0.75
N LEU A 414 -6.29 21.11 0.71
CA LEU A 414 -5.06 21.63 0.11
C LEU A 414 -5.22 21.88 -1.39
N LEU A 415 -6.07 21.12 -2.08
CA LEU A 415 -6.38 21.25 -3.50
C LEU A 415 -7.56 22.22 -3.80
N GLY A 416 -8.01 22.99 -2.82
CA GLY A 416 -9.10 23.96 -3.02
C GLY A 416 -10.47 23.30 -3.18
N GLY A 417 -10.68 22.15 -2.54
CA GLY A 417 -11.94 21.41 -2.53
C GLY A 417 -12.08 20.39 -3.67
N ALA A 418 -11.01 19.83 -4.22
CA ALA A 418 -11.09 18.78 -5.23
C ALA A 418 -11.84 17.55 -4.70
N ALA A 419 -12.69 16.95 -5.54
CA ALA A 419 -13.41 15.72 -5.16
C ALA A 419 -12.47 14.54 -5.03
N PHE A 420 -12.91 13.50 -4.28
CA PHE A 420 -12.17 12.25 -4.22
C PHE A 420 -13.09 11.03 -4.06
N VAL A 421 -12.56 9.87 -4.45
CA VAL A 421 -13.16 8.55 -4.29
C VAL A 421 -12.30 7.67 -3.40
N VAL A 422 -12.92 6.72 -2.71
CA VAL A 422 -12.23 5.78 -1.80
C VAL A 422 -12.39 4.36 -2.32
N ASP A 423 -11.28 3.60 -2.41
CA ASP A 423 -11.36 2.15 -2.66
C ASP A 423 -11.78 1.42 -1.38
N THR A 424 -12.98 0.86 -1.41
CA THR A 424 -13.55 0.09 -0.30
C THR A 424 -13.61 -1.42 -0.57
N SER A 425 -12.94 -1.89 -1.61
CA SER A 425 -13.05 -3.28 -2.08
C SER A 425 -12.66 -4.32 -1.03
N ARG A 426 -11.66 -4.02 -0.18
CA ARG A 426 -11.07 -5.00 0.75
C ARG A 426 -10.84 -4.46 2.17
N ASN A 427 -11.43 -3.35 2.51
CA ASN A 427 -11.12 -2.61 3.73
C ASN A 427 -12.10 -2.80 4.91
N GLY A 428 -13.04 -3.77 4.80
CA GLY A 428 -14.09 -3.96 5.81
C GLY A 428 -13.59 -4.24 7.22
N ASN A 429 -12.45 -4.93 7.36
CA ASN A 429 -11.78 -5.19 8.65
C ASN A 429 -10.57 -4.27 8.88
N GLY A 430 -10.38 -3.23 8.06
CA GLY A 430 -9.21 -2.37 8.15
C GLY A 430 -7.89 -3.08 7.81
N PRO A 431 -6.74 -2.43 8.05
CA PRO A 431 -5.42 -2.97 7.73
C PRO A 431 -5.00 -4.07 8.71
N LEU A 432 -4.13 -4.97 8.26
CA LEU A 432 -3.42 -5.93 9.12
C LEU A 432 -2.05 -5.35 9.48
N ALA A 433 -1.78 -5.22 10.77
CA ALA A 433 -0.45 -4.84 11.25
C ALA A 433 0.54 -5.99 11.01
N GLY A 434 1.73 -5.67 10.52
CA GLY A 434 2.83 -6.59 10.32
C GLY A 434 4.11 -6.11 11.02
N PRO A 435 5.18 -6.89 11.00
CA PRO A 435 6.44 -6.56 11.69
C PRO A 435 7.07 -5.25 11.23
N THR A 436 6.88 -4.89 9.97
CA THR A 436 7.48 -3.70 9.32
C THR A 436 6.44 -2.67 8.88
N GLY A 437 5.27 -2.66 9.49
CA GLY A 437 4.15 -1.79 9.11
C GLY A 437 2.91 -2.58 8.68
N THR A 438 2.09 -2.00 7.83
CA THR A 438 0.88 -2.65 7.32
C THR A 438 1.22 -3.75 6.31
N VAL A 439 0.65 -4.94 6.49
CA VAL A 439 0.71 -6.01 5.49
C VAL A 439 -0.18 -5.62 4.32
N TRP A 440 0.42 -5.26 3.20
CA TRP A 440 -0.30 -4.82 2.00
C TRP A 440 -0.57 -5.94 0.99
N CYS A 441 0.28 -6.97 0.97
CA CYS A 441 0.23 -8.03 -0.02
C CYS A 441 -0.59 -9.22 0.50
N ASN A 442 -1.77 -9.43 -0.01
CA ASN A 442 -2.69 -10.53 0.32
C ASN A 442 -2.88 -10.79 1.84
N PRO A 443 -3.11 -9.78 2.69
CA PRO A 443 -3.23 -10.01 4.13
C PRO A 443 -4.44 -10.90 4.45
N GLU A 444 -4.25 -11.84 5.34
CA GLU A 444 -5.31 -12.70 5.83
C GLU A 444 -6.34 -11.93 6.69
N GLY A 445 -7.53 -12.49 6.85
CA GLY A 445 -8.53 -11.96 7.76
C GLY A 445 -9.19 -10.65 7.30
N ARG A 446 -8.93 -10.18 6.08
CA ARG A 446 -9.61 -8.98 5.55
C ARG A 446 -11.04 -9.30 5.12
N ALA A 447 -11.85 -8.26 4.97
CA ALA A 447 -13.24 -8.36 4.57
C ALA A 447 -13.53 -7.43 3.39
N LEU A 448 -14.56 -7.74 2.60
CA LEU A 448 -15.13 -6.75 1.69
C LEU A 448 -15.60 -5.54 2.49
N GLY A 449 -15.30 -4.35 2.01
CA GLY A 449 -15.81 -3.11 2.58
C GLY A 449 -17.18 -2.72 2.02
N HIS A 450 -17.56 -1.48 2.19
CA HIS A 450 -18.85 -0.99 1.67
C HIS A 450 -18.96 -1.23 0.16
N PRO A 451 -20.12 -1.71 -0.32
CA PRO A 451 -20.37 -1.80 -1.75
C PRO A 451 -20.23 -0.46 -2.46
N PRO A 452 -19.87 -0.46 -3.76
CA PRO A 452 -19.77 0.76 -4.56
C PRO A 452 -21.06 1.58 -4.51
N ARG A 453 -20.90 2.88 -4.25
CA ARG A 453 -22.02 3.83 -4.17
C ARG A 453 -21.55 5.26 -4.31
N ALA A 454 -22.39 6.14 -4.81
CA ALA A 454 -22.20 7.57 -4.61
C ALA A 454 -22.43 7.93 -3.14
N THR A 455 -21.60 8.83 -2.62
CA THR A 455 -21.75 9.39 -1.27
C THR A 455 -22.59 10.67 -1.28
N GLY A 456 -22.84 11.25 -0.11
CA GLY A 456 -23.69 12.42 0.04
C GLY A 456 -23.09 13.76 -0.43
N ALA A 457 -23.00 14.73 0.46
CA ALA A 457 -22.39 16.02 0.23
C ALA A 457 -20.90 16.03 0.62
N GLY A 458 -20.16 17.03 0.11
CA GLY A 458 -18.74 17.22 0.40
C GLY A 458 -17.82 16.60 -0.67
N PRO A 459 -16.51 16.66 -0.45
CA PRO A 459 -15.53 16.26 -1.45
C PRO A 459 -15.41 14.74 -1.64
N HIS A 460 -15.85 13.90 -0.69
CA HIS A 460 -15.93 12.44 -0.83
C HIS A 460 -17.15 12.09 -1.65
N VAL A 461 -16.98 11.81 -2.95
CA VAL A 461 -18.10 11.65 -3.89
C VAL A 461 -18.54 10.22 -4.11
N ALA A 462 -17.67 9.23 -3.89
CA ALA A 462 -18.04 7.82 -4.02
C ALA A 462 -17.13 6.87 -3.24
N ASP A 463 -17.73 5.77 -2.76
CA ASP A 463 -17.05 4.51 -2.45
C ASP A 463 -17.01 3.67 -3.73
N LEU A 464 -15.85 3.12 -4.07
CA LEU A 464 -15.65 2.28 -5.25
C LEU A 464 -14.93 0.99 -4.89
N TRP A 465 -15.09 -0.04 -5.70
CA TRP A 465 -14.25 -1.20 -5.67
C TRP A 465 -13.24 -1.10 -6.82
N LEU A 466 -12.15 -0.40 -6.55
CA LEU A 466 -11.07 -0.18 -7.53
C LEU A 466 -10.22 -1.45 -7.68
N LYS A 467 -9.78 -2.07 -6.58
CA LYS A 467 -9.22 -3.41 -6.66
C LYS A 467 -10.35 -4.42 -6.89
N THR A 468 -10.19 -5.31 -7.86
CA THR A 468 -11.12 -6.43 -8.02
C THR A 468 -10.97 -7.40 -6.85
N PRO A 469 -12.00 -7.57 -5.98
CA PRO A 469 -11.91 -8.50 -4.85
C PRO A 469 -11.60 -9.93 -5.32
N GLY A 470 -10.69 -10.59 -4.60
CA GLY A 470 -10.23 -11.94 -4.97
C GLY A 470 -9.11 -12.00 -5.98
N ARG A 471 -8.67 -10.88 -6.58
CA ARG A 471 -7.42 -10.86 -7.36
C ARG A 471 -6.23 -10.65 -6.47
N SER A 472 -5.24 -11.55 -6.61
CA SER A 472 -3.98 -11.52 -5.84
C SER A 472 -3.17 -10.26 -6.07
N ASP A 473 -2.45 -9.81 -5.03
CA ASP A 473 -1.46 -8.74 -5.11
C ASP A 473 -0.08 -9.25 -5.56
N GLY A 474 0.17 -10.56 -5.45
CA GLY A 474 1.43 -11.20 -5.80
C GLY A 474 1.58 -12.56 -5.13
N THR A 475 2.73 -13.20 -5.30
CA THR A 475 3.03 -14.54 -4.76
C THR A 475 3.35 -14.53 -3.25
N CYS A 476 3.03 -13.48 -2.54
CA CYS A 476 3.15 -13.35 -1.09
C CYS A 476 1.96 -13.99 -0.36
N ASN A 477 2.17 -14.37 0.89
CA ASN A 477 1.13 -14.92 1.79
C ASN A 477 0.28 -16.03 1.14
N GLY A 478 0.92 -16.90 0.34
CA GLY A 478 0.27 -18.04 -0.32
C GLY A 478 -0.56 -17.68 -1.56
N GLY A 479 -0.56 -16.41 -1.99
CA GLY A 479 -1.30 -15.98 -3.17
C GLY A 479 -0.67 -16.42 -4.50
N PRO A 480 -1.47 -16.56 -5.57
CA PRO A 480 -0.95 -16.74 -6.93
C PRO A 480 -0.29 -15.45 -7.45
N ALA A 481 0.25 -15.47 -8.66
CA ALA A 481 0.84 -14.28 -9.30
C ALA A 481 -0.14 -13.09 -9.30
N ALA A 482 0.42 -11.88 -9.27
CA ALA A 482 -0.34 -10.64 -9.25
C ALA A 482 -1.44 -10.59 -10.34
N GLY A 483 -2.63 -10.14 -9.96
CA GLY A 483 -3.79 -10.06 -10.85
C GLY A 483 -4.53 -11.38 -11.13
N ARG A 484 -3.98 -12.53 -10.72
CA ARG A 484 -4.67 -13.82 -10.87
C ARG A 484 -5.82 -13.92 -9.87
N PHE A 485 -6.95 -14.44 -10.33
CA PHE A 485 -8.10 -14.70 -9.46
C PHE A 485 -7.81 -15.84 -8.47
N TRP A 486 -8.17 -15.61 -7.22
CA TRP A 486 -7.95 -16.50 -6.08
C TRP A 486 -9.30 -16.69 -5.33
N GLU A 487 -10.02 -17.71 -5.72
CA GLU A 487 -11.39 -17.96 -5.24
C GLU A 487 -11.48 -18.06 -3.71
N SER A 488 -10.57 -18.82 -3.08
CA SER A 488 -10.58 -18.99 -1.63
C SER A 488 -10.34 -17.69 -0.86
N TYR A 489 -9.53 -16.79 -1.41
CA TYR A 489 -9.34 -15.45 -0.83
C TYR A 489 -10.62 -14.62 -0.92
N LEU A 490 -11.32 -14.66 -2.06
CA LEU A 490 -12.60 -13.97 -2.22
C LEU A 490 -13.67 -14.54 -1.28
N LEU A 491 -13.76 -15.87 -1.15
CA LEU A 491 -14.67 -16.52 -0.20
C LEU A 491 -14.41 -16.00 1.24
N GLY A 492 -13.14 -15.92 1.63
CA GLY A 492 -12.76 -15.38 2.93
C GLY A 492 -13.14 -13.90 3.12
N LEU A 493 -12.91 -13.05 2.12
CA LEU A 493 -13.31 -11.63 2.14
C LEU A 493 -14.83 -11.50 2.28
N SER A 494 -15.60 -12.29 1.52
CA SER A 494 -17.06 -12.27 1.49
C SER A 494 -17.68 -12.80 2.78
N ALA A 495 -17.11 -13.86 3.35
CA ALA A 495 -17.60 -14.44 4.61
C ALA A 495 -17.47 -13.47 5.79
N ARG A 496 -16.47 -12.62 5.76
CA ARG A 496 -16.21 -11.61 6.81
C ARG A 496 -16.84 -10.26 6.54
N ALA A 497 -17.48 -10.06 5.40
CA ALA A 497 -18.21 -8.81 5.11
C ALA A 497 -19.38 -8.64 6.08
N GLY A 498 -19.45 -7.49 6.74
CA GLY A 498 -20.46 -7.17 7.76
C GLY A 498 -21.84 -6.82 7.20
N TRP A 499 -22.14 -7.15 5.93
CA TRP A 499 -23.40 -6.87 5.23
C TRP A 499 -23.81 -8.04 4.31
#